data_174e4c07f1523bb525495462225cd614
#
_entry.id   174e4c07f1523bb525495462225cd614
#
_cell.length_a   1.000
_cell.length_b   1.000
_cell.length_c   1.000
_cell.angle_alpha   90.00
_cell.angle_beta   90.00
_cell.angle_gamma   90.00
#
_symmetry.space_group_name_H-M   'P 1'
#
loop_
_entity.id
_entity.type
_entity.pdbx_description
1 polymer ?
#
loop_
_entity_poly.entity_id
_entity_poly.type
_entity_poly.pdbx_seq_one_letter_code
_entity_poly.pdbx_strand_id
1 'polypeptide(L)'
;MRIIKKPFEYSYSNTVKKALMWTDALIELKQTAEQVSGETYNSCLLNLYHDGNEGMAWHSDGEKDLKKDGAIGSMSFGAERKFAFKHKTTRETVYVFLEHGSLLVMKGSTQTNWLHRLPPTKKITTARVNLTFRTIVE
;
A
#
# COMPACT_ATOMS: atom_id res chain seq x y z
N MET A 1 9.93 -3.67 -4.87
CA MET A 1 10.85 -2.53 -5.04
C MET A 1 10.29 -1.31 -4.35
N ARG A 2 11.10 -0.57 -3.67
CA ARG A 2 10.71 0.64 -3.01
C ARG A 2 11.35 1.87 -3.66
N ILE A 3 10.55 2.91 -3.89
CA ILE A 3 11.00 4.14 -4.54
C ILE A 3 10.71 5.33 -3.63
N ILE A 4 11.71 6.19 -3.39
CA ILE A 4 11.56 7.41 -2.60
C ILE A 4 12.25 8.58 -3.31
N LYS A 5 11.92 9.81 -2.87
CA LYS A 5 12.43 11.05 -3.48
C LYS A 5 13.96 11.19 -3.37
N LYS A 6 14.53 10.74 -2.25
CA LYS A 6 15.97 10.70 -2.04
C LYS A 6 16.39 9.27 -1.73
N PRO A 7 17.51 8.76 -2.27
CA PRO A 7 17.98 7.42 -1.91
C PRO A 7 18.36 7.39 -0.43
N PHE A 8 17.69 6.57 0.35
CA PHE A 8 18.05 6.26 1.72
C PHE A 8 17.53 4.87 2.09
N GLU A 9 17.98 4.34 3.22
CA GLU A 9 17.54 3.04 3.71
C GLU A 9 16.42 3.21 4.73
N TYR A 10 15.55 2.20 4.84
CA TYR A 10 14.54 2.13 5.89
C TYR A 10 14.12 0.70 6.16
N SER A 11 13.58 0.47 7.35
CA SER A 11 13.12 -0.87 7.76
C SER A 11 11.71 -1.15 7.22
N TYR A 12 11.53 -2.37 6.68
CA TYR A 12 10.24 -2.87 6.26
C TYR A 12 10.17 -4.36 6.62
N SER A 13 9.20 -4.74 7.47
CA SER A 13 9.05 -6.12 7.96
C SER A 13 10.37 -6.73 8.44
N ASN A 14 11.09 -5.98 9.27
CA ASN A 14 12.42 -6.33 9.79
C ASN A 14 13.51 -6.48 8.71
N THR A 15 13.26 -5.98 7.51
CA THR A 15 14.22 -5.95 6.41
C THR A 15 14.55 -4.51 6.07
N VAL A 16 15.83 -4.23 5.81
CA VAL A 16 16.27 -2.92 5.33
C VAL A 16 16.22 -2.91 3.81
N LYS A 17 15.51 -1.95 3.24
CA LYS A 17 15.37 -1.76 1.80
C LYS A 17 16.07 -0.49 1.36
N LYS A 18 16.87 -0.58 0.30
CA LYS A 18 17.51 0.57 -0.31
C LYS A 18 16.54 1.21 -1.31
N ALA A 19 16.41 2.54 -1.23
CA ALA A 19 15.53 3.28 -2.10
C ALA A 19 16.14 3.53 -3.48
N LEU A 20 15.26 3.60 -4.48
CA LEU A 20 15.59 4.02 -5.84
C LEU A 20 15.05 5.43 -6.08
N MET A 21 15.58 6.11 -7.09
CA MET A 21 15.09 7.43 -7.46
C MET A 21 13.71 7.36 -8.10
N TRP A 22 12.90 8.42 -7.92
CA TRP A 22 11.59 8.53 -8.53
C TRP A 22 11.69 8.59 -10.05
N THR A 23 10.78 7.88 -10.73
CA THR A 23 10.57 8.06 -12.17
C THR A 23 9.51 9.14 -12.39
N ASP A 24 9.47 9.72 -13.60
CA ASP A 24 8.46 10.75 -13.93
C ASP A 24 7.05 10.20 -13.84
N ALA A 25 6.83 8.96 -14.28
CA ALA A 25 5.51 8.30 -14.20
C ALA A 25 5.06 8.14 -12.74
N LEU A 26 5.95 7.74 -11.84
CA LEU A 26 5.62 7.59 -10.42
C LEU A 26 5.38 8.92 -9.73
N ILE A 27 6.10 9.97 -10.11
CA ILE A 27 5.85 11.32 -9.60
C ILE A 27 4.44 11.79 -9.98
N GLU A 28 4.02 11.54 -11.20
CA GLU A 28 2.68 11.89 -11.67
C GLU A 28 1.59 11.15 -10.88
N LEU A 29 1.75 9.84 -10.69
CA LEU A 29 0.83 9.04 -9.89
C LEU A 29 0.82 9.49 -8.43
N LYS A 30 1.99 9.82 -7.88
CA LYS A 30 2.11 10.36 -6.53
C LYS A 30 1.30 11.64 -6.36
N GLN A 31 1.39 12.56 -7.32
CA GLN A 31 0.64 13.81 -7.29
C GLN A 31 -0.86 13.58 -7.30
N THR A 32 -1.33 12.62 -8.10
CA THR A 32 -2.75 12.23 -8.12
C THR A 32 -3.19 11.71 -6.75
N ALA A 33 -2.41 10.83 -6.14
CA ALA A 33 -2.70 10.30 -4.82
C ALA A 33 -2.71 11.40 -3.75
N GLU A 34 -1.79 12.35 -3.83
CA GLU A 34 -1.72 13.48 -2.90
C GLU A 34 -2.96 14.38 -3.00
N GLN A 35 -3.43 14.64 -4.22
CA GLN A 35 -4.62 15.46 -4.42
C GLN A 35 -5.87 14.83 -3.81
N VAL A 36 -6.02 13.52 -3.94
CA VAL A 36 -7.18 12.80 -3.42
C VAL A 36 -7.11 12.64 -1.90
N SER A 37 -5.94 12.29 -1.38
CA SER A 37 -5.78 11.98 0.05
C SER A 37 -5.58 13.20 0.93
N GLY A 38 -5.09 14.31 0.38
CA GLY A 38 -4.69 15.48 1.17
C GLY A 38 -3.36 15.30 1.89
N GLU A 39 -2.63 14.23 1.63
CA GLU A 39 -1.33 13.94 2.24
C GLU A 39 -0.20 14.28 1.27
N THR A 40 1.01 14.42 1.79
CA THR A 40 2.23 14.57 1.00
C THR A 40 3.08 13.32 1.18
N TYR A 41 3.38 12.63 0.08
CA TYR A 41 4.11 11.38 0.12
C TYR A 41 5.57 11.56 -0.27
N ASN A 42 6.43 10.78 0.37
CA ASN A 42 7.86 10.75 0.03
C ASN A 42 8.36 9.33 -0.28
N SER A 43 7.47 8.36 -0.36
CA SER A 43 7.84 6.96 -0.55
C SER A 43 6.75 6.23 -1.34
N CYS A 44 7.18 5.29 -2.18
CA CYS A 44 6.28 4.39 -2.89
C CYS A 44 6.86 2.97 -2.86
N LEU A 45 6.08 2.03 -2.37
CA LEU A 45 6.41 0.60 -2.42
C LEU A 45 5.63 -0.04 -3.57
N LEU A 46 6.35 -0.70 -4.48
CA LEU A 46 5.76 -1.44 -5.58
C LEU A 46 5.71 -2.93 -5.24
N ASN A 47 4.53 -3.52 -5.38
CA ASN A 47 4.34 -4.96 -5.23
C ASN A 47 3.74 -5.52 -6.50
N LEU A 48 4.37 -6.56 -7.05
CA LEU A 48 3.85 -7.31 -8.19
C LEU A 48 3.28 -8.64 -7.70
N TYR A 49 2.03 -8.89 -8.06
CA TYR A 49 1.37 -10.18 -7.85
C TYR A 49 1.15 -10.79 -9.23
N HIS A 50 1.79 -11.93 -9.52
CA HIS A 50 1.76 -12.54 -10.85
C HIS A 50 0.38 -13.11 -11.18
N ASP A 51 -0.32 -13.60 -10.15
CA ASP A 51 -1.68 -14.12 -10.26
C ASP A 51 -2.36 -14.11 -8.89
N GLY A 52 -3.55 -14.68 -8.80
CA GLY A 52 -4.32 -14.70 -7.56
C GLY A 52 -3.76 -15.60 -6.47
N ASN A 53 -2.84 -16.50 -6.78
CA ASN A 53 -2.23 -17.37 -5.75
C ASN A 53 -1.30 -16.57 -4.83
N GLU A 54 -0.75 -15.46 -5.31
CA GLU A 54 0.05 -14.57 -4.50
C GLU A 54 -0.85 -13.59 -3.77
N GLY A 55 -0.62 -13.42 -2.49
CA GLY A 55 -1.41 -12.54 -1.63
C GLY A 55 -0.57 -12.01 -0.49
N MET A 56 -1.24 -11.48 0.52
CA MET A 56 -0.61 -10.89 1.69
C MET A 56 -1.40 -11.25 2.93
N ALA A 57 -0.70 -11.70 3.98
CA ALA A 57 -1.33 -12.06 5.24
C ALA A 57 -1.82 -10.83 6.01
N TRP A 58 -2.63 -11.06 7.04
CA TRP A 58 -3.11 -9.99 7.92
C TRP A 58 -1.94 -9.19 8.50
N HIS A 59 -1.97 -7.89 8.31
CA HIS A 59 -0.95 -6.96 8.82
C HIS A 59 -1.49 -5.53 8.87
N SER A 60 -0.72 -4.64 9.45
CA SER A 60 -0.92 -3.20 9.34
C SER A 60 0.41 -2.54 8.97
N ASP A 61 0.35 -1.36 8.35
CA ASP A 61 1.54 -0.60 7.96
C ASP A 61 1.99 0.30 9.11
N GLY A 62 2.20 -0.30 10.28
CA GLY A 62 2.52 0.42 11.51
C GLY A 62 4.02 0.52 11.81
N GLU A 63 4.88 0.45 10.79
CA GLU A 63 6.33 0.59 10.98
C GLU A 63 6.66 1.95 11.59
N LYS A 64 7.62 1.94 12.52
CA LYS A 64 8.01 3.15 13.28
C LYS A 64 8.51 4.29 12.40
N ASP A 65 9.01 3.99 11.20
CA ASP A 65 9.54 4.98 10.27
C ASP A 65 8.43 5.72 9.50
N LEU A 66 7.18 5.29 9.63
CA LEU A 66 6.05 5.93 8.95
C LEU A 66 5.42 7.02 9.83
N LYS A 67 4.91 8.05 9.17
CA LYS A 67 4.12 9.09 9.85
C LYS A 67 2.92 8.45 10.51
N LYS A 68 2.78 8.66 11.83
CA LYS A 68 1.66 8.11 12.60
C LYS A 68 0.34 8.68 12.08
N ASP A 69 -0.64 7.80 11.86
CA ASP A 69 -1.98 8.16 11.36
C ASP A 69 -1.95 8.98 10.06
N GLY A 70 -0.84 8.97 9.34
CA GLY A 70 -0.76 9.55 8.01
C GLY A 70 -1.61 8.76 7.02
N ALA A 71 -2.22 9.46 6.06
CA ALA A 71 -3.01 8.81 5.02
C ALA A 71 -2.08 8.01 4.09
N ILE A 72 -2.40 6.73 3.88
CA ILE A 72 -1.66 5.86 2.97
C ILE A 72 -2.49 5.70 1.70
N GLY A 73 -1.88 5.95 0.55
CA GLY A 73 -2.54 5.81 -0.75
C GLY A 73 -2.12 4.52 -1.43
N SER A 74 -3.09 3.68 -1.81
CA SER A 74 -2.86 2.40 -2.47
C SER A 74 -3.51 2.41 -3.84
N MET A 75 -2.70 2.42 -4.90
CA MET A 75 -3.16 2.35 -6.28
C MET A 75 -3.01 0.94 -6.81
N SER A 76 -4.03 0.49 -7.55
CA SER A 76 -4.06 -0.85 -8.12
C SER A 76 -4.13 -0.80 -9.63
N PHE A 77 -3.33 -1.61 -10.30
CA PHE A 77 -3.32 -1.75 -11.77
C PHE A 77 -3.32 -3.23 -12.13
N GLY A 78 -4.08 -3.58 -13.16
CA GLY A 78 -4.21 -4.96 -13.62
C GLY A 78 -5.41 -5.67 -13.04
N ALA A 79 -5.24 -6.92 -12.59
CA ALA A 79 -6.36 -7.73 -12.11
C ALA A 79 -7.05 -7.14 -10.90
N GLU A 80 -8.39 -7.15 -10.92
CA GLU A 80 -9.18 -6.77 -9.75
C GLU A 80 -8.99 -7.82 -8.65
N ARG A 81 -8.77 -7.37 -7.41
CA ARG A 81 -8.58 -8.26 -6.27
C ARG A 81 -9.47 -7.83 -5.10
N LYS A 82 -10.00 -8.81 -4.41
CA LYS A 82 -10.69 -8.62 -3.14
C LYS A 82 -9.66 -8.29 -2.06
N PHE A 83 -9.93 -7.25 -1.27
CA PHE A 83 -9.09 -6.81 -0.16
C PHE A 83 -9.91 -6.80 1.12
N ALA A 84 -9.33 -7.21 2.23
CA ALA A 84 -10.06 -7.37 3.48
C ALA A 84 -9.45 -6.53 4.60
N PHE A 85 -10.33 -5.93 5.41
CA PHE A 85 -9.98 -5.24 6.66
C PHE A 85 -10.63 -5.98 7.82
N LYS A 86 -9.90 -6.12 8.93
CA LYS A 86 -10.42 -6.70 10.16
C LYS A 86 -10.04 -5.82 11.34
N HIS A 87 -11.05 -5.39 12.12
CA HIS A 87 -10.79 -4.61 13.33
C HIS A 87 -10.06 -5.46 14.37
N LYS A 88 -9.01 -4.91 14.96
CA LYS A 88 -8.15 -5.64 15.91
C LYS A 88 -8.89 -6.06 17.16
N THR A 89 -9.84 -5.25 17.63
CA THR A 89 -10.58 -5.50 18.88
C THR A 89 -11.92 -6.19 18.62
N THR A 90 -12.78 -5.59 17.77
CA THR A 90 -14.14 -6.10 17.54
C THR A 90 -14.17 -7.30 16.60
N ARG A 91 -13.11 -7.51 15.82
CA ARG A 91 -12.98 -8.56 14.81
C ARG A 91 -13.94 -8.39 13.63
N GLU A 92 -14.61 -7.25 13.53
CA GLU A 92 -15.42 -6.91 12.37
C GLU A 92 -14.57 -6.97 11.09
N THR A 93 -15.09 -7.60 10.05
CA THR A 93 -14.41 -7.75 8.77
C THR A 93 -15.17 -7.02 7.68
N VAL A 94 -14.45 -6.21 6.89
CA VAL A 94 -15.00 -5.45 5.77
C VAL A 94 -14.18 -5.79 4.52
N TYR A 95 -14.88 -5.94 3.39
CA TYR A 95 -14.24 -6.26 2.11
C TYR A 95 -14.42 -5.12 1.12
N VAL A 96 -13.38 -4.86 0.34
CA VAL A 96 -13.44 -3.95 -0.81
C VAL A 96 -12.81 -4.63 -2.01
N PHE A 97 -13.29 -4.30 -3.21
CA PHE A 97 -12.71 -4.79 -4.45
C PHE A 97 -11.85 -3.70 -5.07
N LEU A 98 -10.58 -4.02 -5.29
CA LEU A 98 -9.59 -3.08 -5.82
C LEU A 98 -9.52 -3.26 -7.33
N GLU A 99 -10.25 -2.41 -8.04
CA GLU A 99 -10.33 -2.44 -9.49
C GLU A 99 -9.09 -1.83 -10.13
N HIS A 100 -8.86 -2.15 -11.41
CA HIS A 100 -7.82 -1.53 -12.20
C HIS A 100 -7.97 0.00 -12.20
N GLY A 101 -6.91 0.71 -11.85
CA GLY A 101 -6.89 2.16 -11.78
C GLY A 101 -7.52 2.74 -10.52
N SER A 102 -7.89 1.92 -9.53
CA SER A 102 -8.49 2.40 -8.29
C SER A 102 -7.45 2.93 -7.31
N LEU A 103 -7.87 3.87 -6.47
CA LEU A 103 -7.07 4.41 -5.37
C LEU A 103 -7.83 4.18 -4.06
N LEU A 104 -7.23 3.42 -3.16
CA LEU A 104 -7.72 3.23 -1.79
C LEU A 104 -6.91 4.13 -0.87
N VAL A 105 -7.58 4.97 -0.09
CA VAL A 105 -6.91 5.84 0.90
C VAL A 105 -7.24 5.34 2.29
N MET A 106 -6.22 4.96 3.05
CA MET A 106 -6.35 4.52 4.44
C MET A 106 -5.93 5.67 5.34
N LYS A 107 -6.90 6.26 6.03
CA LYS A 107 -6.71 7.49 6.83
C LYS A 107 -6.84 7.25 8.33
N GLY A 108 -6.31 8.20 9.09
CA GLY A 108 -6.50 8.30 10.52
C GLY A 108 -6.07 7.05 11.25
N SER A 109 -6.95 6.50 12.08
CA SER A 109 -6.65 5.35 12.91
C SER A 109 -6.72 4.00 12.18
N THR A 110 -6.89 3.98 10.86
CA THR A 110 -6.98 2.72 10.10
C THR A 110 -5.79 1.80 10.36
N GLN A 111 -4.57 2.34 10.35
CA GLN A 111 -3.37 1.54 10.59
C GLN A 111 -3.22 1.12 12.04
N THR A 112 -3.77 1.88 12.98
CA THR A 112 -3.72 1.57 14.41
C THR A 112 -4.73 0.50 14.80
N ASN A 113 -5.95 0.58 14.28
CA ASN A 113 -7.08 -0.23 14.75
C ASN A 113 -7.46 -1.38 13.83
N TRP A 114 -6.96 -1.42 12.61
CA TRP A 114 -7.34 -2.41 11.62
C TRP A 114 -6.14 -3.17 11.05
N LEU A 115 -6.34 -4.47 10.84
CA LEU A 115 -5.46 -5.28 10.01
C LEU A 115 -6.04 -5.34 8.60
N HIS A 116 -5.19 -5.53 7.60
CA HIS A 116 -5.66 -5.77 6.24
C HIS A 116 -4.88 -6.90 5.60
N ARG A 117 -5.48 -7.51 4.59
CA ARG A 117 -4.85 -8.59 3.84
C ARG A 117 -5.34 -8.62 2.40
N LEU A 118 -4.55 -9.24 1.54
CA LEU A 118 -4.92 -9.60 0.18
C LEU A 118 -5.12 -11.12 0.14
N PRO A 119 -6.38 -11.61 0.21
CA PRO A 119 -6.63 -13.06 0.23
C PRO A 119 -6.20 -13.69 -1.10
N PRO A 120 -5.51 -14.84 -1.07
CA PRO A 120 -5.24 -15.60 -2.30
C PRO A 120 -6.53 -16.12 -2.91
N THR A 121 -6.52 -16.30 -4.22
CA THR A 121 -7.65 -16.87 -4.95
C THR A 121 -7.18 -17.55 -6.23
N LYS A 122 -7.73 -18.71 -6.53
CA LYS A 122 -7.44 -19.45 -7.77
C LYS A 122 -8.18 -18.89 -8.98
N LYS A 123 -9.12 -17.99 -8.78
CA LYS A 123 -9.96 -17.41 -9.85
C LYS A 123 -9.23 -16.39 -10.70
N ILE A 124 -8.17 -15.79 -10.19
CA ILE A 124 -7.42 -14.74 -10.87
C ILE A 124 -6.14 -15.34 -11.45
N THR A 125 -5.99 -15.21 -12.76
CA THR A 125 -4.84 -15.78 -13.50
C THR A 125 -3.94 -14.71 -14.11
N THR A 126 -4.28 -13.44 -13.97
CA THR A 126 -3.52 -12.32 -14.50
C THR A 126 -2.86 -11.50 -13.40
N ALA A 127 -1.88 -10.69 -13.78
CA ALA A 127 -1.06 -9.95 -12.85
C ALA A 127 -1.73 -8.68 -12.31
N ARG A 128 -1.30 -8.27 -11.12
CA ARG A 128 -1.67 -7.00 -10.50
C ARG A 128 -0.42 -6.32 -9.96
N VAL A 129 -0.33 -5.02 -10.18
CA VAL A 129 0.67 -4.17 -9.55
C VAL A 129 -0.02 -3.27 -8.53
N ASN A 130 0.55 -3.16 -7.35
CA ASN A 130 0.10 -2.23 -6.32
C ASN A 130 1.19 -1.22 -6.02
N LEU A 131 0.82 0.05 -5.99
CA LEU A 131 1.68 1.16 -5.59
C LEU A 131 1.17 1.69 -4.26
N THR A 132 1.98 1.55 -3.21
CA THR A 132 1.61 2.07 -1.89
C THR A 132 2.43 3.31 -1.58
N PHE A 133 1.76 4.47 -1.54
CA PHE A 133 2.36 5.76 -1.22
C PHE A 133 2.28 6.02 0.28
N ARG A 134 3.41 6.37 0.88
CA ARG A 134 3.54 6.60 2.31
C ARG A 134 4.38 7.82 2.60
N THR A 135 4.25 8.34 3.83
CA THR A 135 5.12 9.38 4.36
C THR A 135 6.05 8.76 5.40
N ILE A 136 7.32 8.75 5.09
CA ILE A 136 8.36 8.28 6.01
C ILE A 136 8.89 9.48 6.77
N VAL A 137 9.01 9.36 8.09
CA VAL A 137 9.62 10.35 8.96
C VAL A 137 11.02 9.87 9.36
N GLU A 138 11.96 10.79 9.32
CA GLU A 138 13.37 10.50 9.65
C GLU A 138 13.66 10.85 11.11
#